data_f00e9688c84b7d6a5138c3f378ecd871
#
_entry.id   f00e9688c84b7d6a5138c3f378ecd871
#
_cell.length_a   1.000
_cell.length_b   1.000
_cell.length_c   1.000
_cell.angle_alpha   90.00
_cell.angle_beta   90.00
_cell.angle_gamma   90.00
#
_symmetry.space_group_name_H-M   'P 1'
#
loop_
_entity.id
_entity.type
_entity.pdbx_description
1 polymer ?
#
loop_
_entity_poly.entity_id
_entity_poly.type
_entity_poly.pdbx_seq_one_letter_code
_entity_poly.pdbx_strand_id
1 'polypeptide(L)'
;MKLTFLGAAREVTGSCALIEAGGHRFLVDCGMEQGKDVYPNADLPCAPGEIEAILLTHAHIDHSGRIPYLYKNGFRGPIYSTDATMDLCEIMLEDSAHIQEQEAEWKNRKAQRSGNELVEPDYTVEDAMAVMKQFVPQSYGKPLEVFPGITATFTDVGHLLGSASITLQVTENGESQTIVFSGDIGNLNQPLIRNPQYLTKADFVVMESTYGDRTHGPKPDYVAELTQILQETFDRGGNVVIPSFAVGRTQEMLYFIRQIKEEHRIHGHDNFPVFVDSPLASKSTTIFRENFSECYDAEAIALVTKGENPLAFPGLQISETKEDSVAINLDSTPKVIISASGMCDAGRIRHHLKHNLWRGECTILFVGFQSPGTLGRALIEGADEVRLFGETVQVNAQIRQMSGLSGHADRDGLLTWIRHFDPKPKHVFVNHGEDLVADHFARTLTAEGIPAEAPYNGAVYELTGGAVALLRQGTMVPMAKASQPADKPRTSPAFERLLNMGKRLLVVIEHNRGGANKDLARFASQIASLCDKWDR
;
A
#
# COMPACT_ATOMS: atom_id res chain seq x y z
N MET A 1 -19.39 -20.02 -2.94
CA MET A 1 -18.24 -19.19 -2.56
C MET A 1 -18.61 -18.29 -1.38
N LYS A 2 -17.71 -18.15 -0.37
CA LYS A 2 -17.91 -17.18 0.71
C LYS A 2 -16.86 -16.07 0.62
N LEU A 3 -17.28 -14.85 0.91
CA LEU A 3 -16.45 -13.65 0.97
C LEU A 3 -16.52 -13.07 2.38
N THR A 4 -15.37 -12.88 3.02
CA THR A 4 -15.27 -12.22 4.33
C THR A 4 -14.42 -10.96 4.21
N PHE A 5 -14.95 -9.82 4.63
CA PHE A 5 -14.21 -8.57 4.71
C PHE A 5 -13.43 -8.52 6.03
N LEU A 6 -12.11 -8.53 5.94
CA LEU A 6 -11.23 -8.49 7.11
C LEU A 6 -10.64 -7.12 7.36
N GLY A 7 -10.55 -6.27 6.33
CA GLY A 7 -9.98 -4.96 6.45
C GLY A 7 -10.35 -3.99 5.34
N ALA A 8 -10.00 -2.73 5.51
CA ALA A 8 -10.38 -1.57 4.68
C ALA A 8 -11.89 -1.42 4.45
N ALA A 9 -12.72 -2.07 5.26
CA ALA A 9 -14.17 -1.92 5.19
C ALA A 9 -14.57 -0.69 6.00
N ARG A 10 -14.96 0.38 5.28
CA ARG A 10 -15.23 1.73 5.81
C ARG A 10 -14.00 2.48 6.31
N GLU A 11 -12.82 2.06 5.87
CA GLU A 11 -11.51 2.66 6.11
C GLU A 11 -10.69 2.62 4.82
N VAL A 12 -9.65 3.45 4.75
CA VAL A 12 -8.76 3.53 3.57
C VAL A 12 -7.46 2.76 3.73
N THR A 13 -7.32 1.94 4.78
CA THR A 13 -6.11 1.15 5.00
C THR A 13 -6.41 -0.26 5.49
N GLY A 14 -5.44 -1.15 5.34
CA GLY A 14 -5.53 -2.52 5.85
C GLY A 14 -6.33 -3.47 4.98
N SER A 15 -6.36 -3.27 3.65
CA SER A 15 -7.12 -4.10 2.71
C SER A 15 -6.84 -5.59 2.88
N CYS A 16 -7.90 -6.36 3.14
CA CYS A 16 -7.82 -7.81 3.29
C CYS A 16 -9.21 -8.46 3.12
N ALA A 17 -9.33 -9.38 2.18
CA ALA A 17 -10.53 -10.16 1.97
C ALA A 17 -10.20 -11.66 1.98
N LEU A 18 -10.97 -12.45 2.74
CA LEU A 18 -10.84 -13.91 2.76
C LEU A 18 -11.88 -14.52 1.82
N ILE A 19 -11.42 -15.37 0.92
CA ILE A 19 -12.25 -16.18 0.03
C ILE A 19 -12.20 -17.64 0.48
N GLU A 20 -13.40 -18.23 0.60
CA GLU A 20 -13.56 -19.67 0.81
C GLU A 20 -14.36 -20.23 -0.38
N ALA A 21 -13.70 -21.01 -1.24
CA ALA A 21 -14.28 -21.56 -2.46
C ALA A 21 -13.62 -22.90 -2.85
N GLY A 22 -14.37 -23.84 -3.39
CA GLY A 22 -13.86 -25.14 -3.82
C GLY A 22 -13.19 -25.96 -2.70
N GLY A 23 -13.46 -25.64 -1.44
CA GLY A 23 -12.77 -26.24 -0.29
C GLY A 23 -11.44 -25.56 0.07
N HIS A 24 -11.03 -24.54 -0.65
CA HIS A 24 -9.81 -23.75 -0.44
C HIS A 24 -10.06 -22.43 0.30
N ARG A 25 -9.04 -21.95 1.01
CA ARG A 25 -9.01 -20.66 1.71
C ARG A 25 -7.83 -19.83 1.24
N PHE A 26 -8.09 -18.65 0.72
CA PHE A 26 -7.06 -17.76 0.25
C PHE A 26 -7.45 -16.29 0.45
N LEU A 27 -6.46 -15.41 0.44
CA LEU A 27 -6.67 -13.98 0.62
C LEU A 27 -6.56 -13.22 -0.71
N VAL A 28 -7.31 -12.14 -0.81
CA VAL A 28 -7.02 -11.04 -1.74
C VAL A 28 -6.57 -9.87 -0.87
N ASP A 29 -5.32 -9.47 -1.06
CA ASP A 29 -4.55 -8.56 -0.22
C ASP A 29 -4.37 -9.04 1.23
N CYS A 30 -3.38 -8.45 1.90
CA CYS A 30 -3.11 -8.65 3.33
C CYS A 30 -2.41 -7.41 3.87
N GLY A 31 -3.18 -6.33 3.97
CA GLY A 31 -2.71 -5.00 4.27
C GLY A 31 -2.54 -4.70 5.75
N MET A 32 -1.69 -3.71 6.03
CA MET A 32 -1.48 -3.15 7.35
C MET A 32 -2.34 -1.91 7.54
N GLU A 33 -2.98 -1.79 8.69
CA GLU A 33 -3.65 -0.55 9.11
C GLU A 33 -2.61 0.57 9.29
N GLN A 34 -2.91 1.75 8.79
CA GLN A 34 -2.05 2.93 8.89
C GLN A 34 -2.84 4.13 9.41
N GLY A 35 -2.28 4.84 10.39
CA GLY A 35 -2.93 6.01 10.96
C GLY A 35 -3.86 5.71 12.12
N LYS A 36 -4.97 6.43 12.20
CA LYS A 36 -6.00 6.28 13.26
C LYS A 36 -7.30 5.85 12.60
N ASP A 37 -7.46 4.57 12.43
CA ASP A 37 -8.71 4.00 11.94
C ASP A 37 -9.83 4.10 12.99
N VAL A 38 -11.05 4.25 12.52
CA VAL A 38 -12.25 4.26 13.36
C VAL A 38 -12.77 2.83 13.58
N TYR A 39 -12.66 2.00 12.55
CA TYR A 39 -13.07 0.60 12.57
C TYR A 39 -11.84 -0.32 12.47
N PRO A 40 -11.53 -1.12 13.52
CA PRO A 40 -10.39 -2.02 13.47
C PRO A 40 -10.62 -3.13 12.44
N ASN A 41 -9.54 -3.62 11.85
CA ASN A 41 -9.57 -4.82 11.04
C ASN A 41 -10.07 -6.03 11.85
N ALA A 42 -10.78 -6.91 11.21
CA ALA A 42 -11.23 -8.15 11.84
C ALA A 42 -10.07 -9.16 11.91
N ASP A 43 -10.05 -9.94 12.99
CA ASP A 43 -9.12 -11.05 13.12
C ASP A 43 -9.36 -12.09 12.03
N LEU A 44 -8.29 -12.71 11.54
CA LEU A 44 -8.38 -13.85 10.64
C LEU A 44 -9.14 -14.99 11.33
N PRO A 45 -10.24 -15.53 10.75
CA PRO A 45 -11.08 -16.53 11.40
C PRO A 45 -10.46 -17.94 11.46
N CYS A 46 -9.26 -18.10 10.93
CA CYS A 46 -8.50 -19.36 10.89
C CYS A 46 -7.04 -19.10 11.23
N ALA A 47 -6.25 -20.16 11.42
CA ALA A 47 -4.81 -19.98 11.60
C ALA A 47 -4.14 -19.54 10.29
N PRO A 48 -3.10 -18.67 10.33
CA PRO A 48 -2.36 -18.27 9.13
C PRO A 48 -1.85 -19.44 8.28
N GLY A 49 -1.51 -20.57 8.89
CA GLY A 49 -1.09 -21.78 8.17
C GLY A 49 -2.21 -22.51 7.43
N GLU A 50 -3.48 -22.13 7.61
CA GLU A 50 -4.64 -22.65 6.86
C GLU A 50 -4.94 -21.83 5.62
N ILE A 51 -4.28 -20.69 5.44
CA ILE A 51 -4.35 -19.89 4.22
C ILE A 51 -3.43 -20.52 3.18
N GLU A 52 -4.01 -20.88 2.05
CA GLU A 52 -3.33 -21.66 1.01
C GLU A 52 -2.66 -20.80 -0.06
N ALA A 53 -3.14 -19.56 -0.28
CA ALA A 53 -2.54 -18.60 -1.20
C ALA A 53 -2.91 -17.15 -0.83
N ILE A 54 -2.15 -16.20 -1.38
CA ILE A 54 -2.50 -14.77 -1.39
C ILE A 54 -2.47 -14.28 -2.84
N LEU A 55 -3.46 -13.52 -3.25
CA LEU A 55 -3.50 -12.79 -4.50
C LEU A 55 -3.34 -11.31 -4.15
N LEU A 56 -2.26 -10.68 -4.58
CA LEU A 56 -1.91 -9.32 -4.19
C LEU A 56 -2.15 -8.36 -5.34
N THR A 57 -2.98 -7.33 -5.09
CA THR A 57 -3.33 -6.32 -6.10
C THR A 57 -2.17 -5.38 -6.41
N HIS A 58 -1.47 -4.88 -5.39
CA HIS A 58 -0.31 -4.00 -5.54
C HIS A 58 0.53 -3.91 -4.25
N ALA A 59 1.65 -3.20 -4.32
CA ALA A 59 2.68 -3.26 -3.29
C ALA A 59 2.48 -2.31 -2.10
N HIS A 60 1.52 -1.37 -2.11
CA HIS A 60 1.34 -0.47 -0.97
C HIS A 60 1.16 -1.23 0.34
N ILE A 61 1.66 -0.67 1.44
CA ILE A 61 1.71 -1.33 2.75
C ILE A 61 0.32 -1.63 3.31
N ASP A 62 -0.68 -0.82 2.99
CA ASP A 62 -2.08 -1.06 3.33
C ASP A 62 -2.73 -2.18 2.50
N HIS A 63 -2.02 -2.78 1.53
CA HIS A 63 -2.42 -3.98 0.79
C HIS A 63 -1.48 -5.17 1.01
N SER A 64 -0.21 -4.94 1.33
CA SER A 64 0.83 -5.99 1.45
C SER A 64 1.43 -6.13 2.85
N GLY A 65 1.33 -5.11 3.68
CA GLY A 65 2.16 -4.92 4.87
C GLY A 65 2.02 -5.96 5.97
N ARG A 66 0.96 -6.79 5.99
CA ARG A 66 0.81 -7.90 6.96
C ARG A 66 1.23 -9.25 6.40
N ILE A 67 1.68 -9.34 5.17
CA ILE A 67 2.18 -10.59 4.57
C ILE A 67 3.32 -11.20 5.41
N PRO A 68 4.37 -10.44 5.83
CA PRO A 68 5.42 -11.01 6.67
C PRO A 68 4.92 -11.47 8.06
N TYR A 69 3.92 -10.79 8.62
CA TYR A 69 3.27 -11.22 9.85
C TYR A 69 2.59 -12.59 9.70
N LEU A 70 1.86 -12.82 8.60
CA LEU A 70 1.27 -14.12 8.32
C LEU A 70 2.35 -15.20 8.15
N TYR A 71 3.45 -14.86 7.46
CA TYR A 71 4.58 -15.77 7.31
C TYR A 71 5.20 -16.16 8.66
N LYS A 72 5.49 -15.19 9.53
CA LYS A 72 5.97 -15.40 10.89
C LYS A 72 5.07 -16.35 11.69
N ASN A 73 3.74 -16.26 11.44
CA ASN A 73 2.71 -17.03 12.14
C ASN A 73 2.26 -18.29 11.40
N GLY A 74 2.97 -18.73 10.37
CA GLY A 74 2.80 -20.06 9.79
C GLY A 74 2.28 -20.14 8.37
N PHE A 75 1.92 -19.05 7.72
CA PHE A 75 1.59 -19.03 6.29
C PHE A 75 2.79 -19.52 5.45
N ARG A 76 2.53 -20.38 4.46
CA ARG A 76 3.56 -20.94 3.56
C ARG A 76 3.05 -21.13 2.13
N GLY A 77 1.87 -20.61 1.81
CA GLY A 77 1.32 -20.68 0.45
C GLY A 77 2.02 -19.72 -0.52
N PRO A 78 1.78 -19.85 -1.83
CA PRO A 78 2.25 -18.91 -2.83
C PRO A 78 1.57 -17.54 -2.69
N ILE A 79 2.29 -16.49 -3.09
CA ILE A 79 1.80 -15.12 -3.19
C ILE A 79 1.87 -14.73 -4.66
N TYR A 80 0.73 -14.63 -5.30
CA TYR A 80 0.64 -14.26 -6.71
C TYR A 80 0.48 -12.76 -6.85
N SER A 81 1.34 -12.13 -7.61
CA SER A 81 1.31 -10.70 -7.94
C SER A 81 1.95 -10.47 -9.31
N THR A 82 1.92 -9.25 -9.83
CA THR A 82 2.75 -8.90 -10.99
C THR A 82 4.23 -8.85 -10.61
N ASP A 83 5.13 -8.95 -11.61
CA ASP A 83 6.59 -8.83 -11.40
C ASP A 83 6.94 -7.53 -10.69
N ALA A 84 6.44 -6.41 -11.18
CA ALA A 84 6.73 -5.08 -10.59
C ALA A 84 6.17 -4.92 -9.17
N THR A 85 5.02 -5.53 -8.85
CA THR A 85 4.48 -5.57 -7.49
C THR A 85 5.39 -6.38 -6.57
N MET A 86 5.91 -7.53 -7.03
CA MET A 86 6.87 -8.33 -6.26
C MET A 86 8.15 -7.54 -5.96
N ASP A 87 8.75 -6.91 -6.98
CA ASP A 87 9.96 -6.12 -6.83
C ASP A 87 9.79 -4.95 -5.85
N LEU A 88 8.64 -4.26 -5.93
CA LEU A 88 8.31 -3.19 -4.97
C LEU A 88 8.07 -3.73 -3.57
N CYS A 89 7.41 -4.89 -3.41
CA CYS A 89 7.21 -5.52 -2.11
C CYS A 89 8.53 -5.86 -1.43
N GLU A 90 9.55 -6.30 -2.17
CA GLU A 90 10.85 -6.62 -1.60
C GLU A 90 11.42 -5.43 -0.81
N ILE A 91 11.43 -4.25 -1.40
CA ILE A 91 11.97 -3.06 -0.76
C ILE A 91 11.03 -2.42 0.27
N MET A 92 9.72 -2.49 0.05
CA MET A 92 8.73 -1.85 0.92
C MET A 92 8.49 -2.65 2.20
N LEU A 93 8.45 -3.98 2.12
CA LEU A 93 8.30 -4.85 3.30
C LEU A 93 9.56 -4.86 4.15
N GLU A 94 10.76 -4.79 3.53
CA GLU A 94 12.03 -4.60 4.22
C GLU A 94 12.03 -3.28 5.01
N ASP A 95 11.65 -2.17 4.37
CA ASP A 95 11.60 -0.84 5.01
C ASP A 95 10.57 -0.79 6.14
N SER A 96 9.38 -1.35 5.92
CA SER A 96 8.33 -1.45 6.95
C SER A 96 8.79 -2.25 8.17
N ALA A 97 9.47 -3.39 7.95
CA ALA A 97 10.03 -4.19 9.05
C ALA A 97 11.08 -3.41 9.83
N HIS A 98 11.98 -2.72 9.14
CA HIS A 98 13.03 -1.91 9.75
C HIS A 98 12.46 -0.78 10.62
N ILE A 99 11.40 -0.10 10.15
CA ILE A 99 10.68 0.91 10.93
C ILE A 99 10.10 0.30 12.21
N GLN A 100 9.45 -0.87 12.13
CA GLN A 100 8.86 -1.55 13.28
C GLN A 100 9.93 -2.00 14.30
N GLU A 101 11.07 -2.53 13.83
CA GLU A 101 12.20 -2.89 14.71
C GLU A 101 12.75 -1.66 15.46
N GLN A 102 12.96 -0.54 14.75
CA GLN A 102 13.43 0.70 15.37
C GLN A 102 12.43 1.26 16.38
N GLU A 103 11.14 1.21 16.09
CA GLU A 103 10.09 1.63 17.04
C GLU A 103 10.05 0.75 18.26
N ALA A 104 10.15 -0.59 18.10
CA ALA A 104 10.21 -1.53 19.20
C ALA A 104 11.43 -1.27 20.08
N GLU A 105 12.61 -1.07 19.49
CA GLU A 105 13.82 -0.72 20.25
C GLU A 105 13.67 0.60 21.03
N TRP A 106 13.07 1.62 20.42
CA TRP A 106 12.86 2.89 21.08
C TRP A 106 11.86 2.76 22.25
N LYS A 107 10.75 2.04 22.05
CA LYS A 107 9.77 1.71 23.11
C LYS A 107 10.43 0.92 24.22
N ASN A 108 11.27 -0.06 23.89
CA ASN A 108 11.96 -0.92 24.86
C ASN A 108 13.01 -0.18 25.69
N ARG A 109 13.75 0.77 25.09
CA ARG A 109 14.65 1.66 25.85
C ARG A 109 13.90 2.50 26.88
N LYS A 110 12.64 2.90 26.61
CA LYS A 110 11.78 3.59 27.59
C LYS A 110 11.22 2.61 28.62
N ALA A 111 10.73 1.45 28.19
CA ALA A 111 10.15 0.41 29.04
C ALA A 111 11.14 -0.08 30.09
N GLN A 112 12.42 -0.32 29.74
CA GLN A 112 13.49 -0.69 30.68
C GLN A 112 13.68 0.34 31.80
N ARG A 113 13.50 1.64 31.52
CA ARG A 113 13.62 2.72 32.52
C ARG A 113 12.39 2.82 33.42
N SER A 114 11.22 2.41 32.95
CA SER A 114 9.93 2.52 33.66
C SER A 114 9.45 1.19 34.25
N GLY A 115 10.16 0.08 34.01
CA GLY A 115 9.75 -1.25 34.48
C GLY A 115 8.55 -1.84 33.74
N ASN A 116 8.25 -1.34 32.53
CA ASN A 116 7.18 -1.87 31.70
C ASN A 116 7.64 -3.09 30.88
N GLU A 117 6.68 -3.87 30.38
CA GLU A 117 6.96 -5.01 29.49
C GLU A 117 7.61 -4.55 28.18
N LEU A 118 8.47 -5.40 27.64
CA LEU A 118 9.10 -5.17 26.33
C LEU A 118 8.12 -5.47 25.20
N VAL A 119 8.23 -4.72 24.11
CA VAL A 119 7.40 -4.87 22.91
C VAL A 119 8.24 -5.53 21.81
N GLU A 120 7.69 -6.54 21.15
CA GLU A 120 8.26 -7.12 19.92
C GLU A 120 7.63 -6.48 18.69
N PRO A 121 8.37 -6.35 17.56
CA PRO A 121 7.77 -5.95 16.29
C PRO A 121 6.84 -7.05 15.80
N ASP A 122 5.81 -6.69 15.04
CA ASP A 122 4.89 -7.66 14.44
C ASP A 122 5.67 -8.68 13.59
N TYR A 123 6.67 -8.21 12.84
CA TYR A 123 7.62 -9.03 12.10
C TYR A 123 8.97 -8.31 11.99
N THR A 124 10.00 -9.06 11.64
CA THR A 124 11.37 -8.58 11.50
C THR A 124 11.76 -8.45 10.03
N VAL A 125 12.90 -7.79 9.76
CA VAL A 125 13.51 -7.76 8.41
C VAL A 125 13.78 -9.19 7.91
N GLU A 126 14.19 -10.12 8.78
CA GLU A 126 14.38 -11.53 8.41
C GLU A 126 13.06 -12.17 7.94
N ASP A 127 11.95 -11.92 8.63
CA ASP A 127 10.62 -12.42 8.22
C ASP A 127 10.19 -11.84 6.87
N ALA A 128 10.41 -10.53 6.65
CA ALA A 128 10.08 -9.83 5.40
C ALA A 128 10.90 -10.37 4.22
N MET A 129 12.20 -10.58 4.39
CA MET A 129 13.05 -11.14 3.35
C MET A 129 12.77 -12.63 3.10
N ALA A 130 12.41 -13.37 4.13
CA ALA A 130 12.11 -14.80 4.00
C ALA A 130 10.82 -15.07 3.22
N VAL A 131 9.78 -14.23 3.39
CA VAL A 131 8.50 -14.39 2.69
C VAL A 131 8.60 -14.11 1.19
N MET A 132 9.58 -13.34 0.74
CA MET A 132 9.77 -13.06 -0.69
C MET A 132 9.97 -14.33 -1.53
N LYS A 133 10.46 -15.43 -0.95
CA LYS A 133 10.60 -16.73 -1.61
C LYS A 133 9.27 -17.39 -2.00
N GLN A 134 8.14 -16.87 -1.48
CA GLN A 134 6.80 -17.37 -1.78
C GLN A 134 6.12 -16.59 -2.90
N PHE A 135 6.69 -15.46 -3.33
CA PHE A 135 6.14 -14.70 -4.44
C PHE A 135 6.30 -15.47 -5.76
N VAL A 136 5.21 -15.46 -6.52
CA VAL A 136 5.10 -16.12 -7.84
C VAL A 136 4.57 -15.08 -8.81
N PRO A 137 5.45 -14.47 -9.62
CA PRO A 137 5.08 -13.37 -10.50
C PRO A 137 4.15 -13.79 -11.62
N GLN A 138 3.24 -12.91 -11.99
CA GLN A 138 2.22 -13.13 -13.00
C GLN A 138 2.20 -11.99 -14.02
N SER A 139 2.10 -12.33 -15.30
CA SER A 139 1.91 -11.31 -16.34
C SER A 139 0.46 -10.86 -16.41
N TYR A 140 0.25 -9.59 -16.79
CA TYR A 140 -1.09 -9.10 -17.06
C TYR A 140 -1.84 -9.88 -18.14
N GLY A 141 -3.14 -10.04 -17.97
CA GLY A 141 -4.06 -10.64 -18.93
C GLY A 141 -3.92 -12.15 -19.11
N LYS A 142 -3.00 -12.83 -18.40
CA LYS A 142 -2.83 -14.27 -18.48
C LYS A 142 -3.61 -14.97 -17.36
N PRO A 143 -4.55 -15.86 -17.68
CA PRO A 143 -5.25 -16.66 -16.67
C PRO A 143 -4.28 -17.60 -15.96
N LEU A 144 -4.37 -17.64 -14.63
CA LEU A 144 -3.65 -18.53 -13.73
C LEU A 144 -4.65 -19.44 -13.02
N GLU A 145 -4.50 -20.75 -13.13
CA GLU A 145 -5.23 -21.68 -12.27
C GLU A 145 -4.59 -21.67 -10.87
N VAL A 146 -5.26 -21.03 -9.92
CA VAL A 146 -4.81 -20.95 -8.51
C VAL A 146 -5.09 -22.25 -7.79
N PHE A 147 -6.30 -22.81 -8.01
CA PHE A 147 -6.75 -24.10 -7.52
C PHE A 147 -7.66 -24.74 -8.58
N PRO A 148 -7.90 -26.07 -8.53
CA PRO A 148 -8.85 -26.71 -9.43
C PRO A 148 -10.21 -26.01 -9.44
N GLY A 149 -10.60 -25.49 -10.60
CA GLY A 149 -11.84 -24.70 -10.77
C GLY A 149 -11.81 -23.25 -10.29
N ILE A 150 -10.63 -22.75 -9.87
CA ILE A 150 -10.45 -21.34 -9.48
C ILE A 150 -9.32 -20.73 -10.30
N THR A 151 -9.68 -19.77 -11.16
CA THR A 151 -8.73 -19.07 -12.04
C THR A 151 -8.67 -17.59 -11.70
N ALA A 152 -7.47 -17.03 -11.61
CA ALA A 152 -7.21 -15.60 -11.41
C ALA A 152 -6.64 -14.97 -12.67
N THR A 153 -7.00 -13.72 -12.95
CA THR A 153 -6.39 -12.89 -14.01
C THR A 153 -6.10 -11.51 -13.46
N PHE A 154 -4.86 -11.05 -13.64
CA PHE A 154 -4.41 -9.71 -13.24
C PHE A 154 -4.55 -8.76 -14.42
N THR A 155 -5.20 -7.61 -14.20
CA THR A 155 -5.43 -6.58 -15.23
C THR A 155 -4.90 -5.25 -14.71
N ASP A 156 -4.07 -4.57 -15.50
CA ASP A 156 -3.47 -3.28 -15.12
C ASP A 156 -4.54 -2.25 -14.76
N VAL A 157 -4.45 -1.69 -13.57
CA VAL A 157 -5.42 -0.73 -13.03
C VAL A 157 -4.84 0.68 -12.89
N GLY A 158 -3.56 0.87 -13.27
CA GLY A 158 -2.95 2.19 -13.46
C GLY A 158 -2.80 3.04 -12.20
N HIS A 159 -2.76 2.45 -11.01
CA HIS A 159 -2.61 3.16 -9.74
C HIS A 159 -1.15 3.31 -9.31
N LEU A 160 -0.41 2.24 -9.37
CA LEU A 160 1.00 2.13 -9.04
C LEU A 160 1.68 1.22 -10.07
N LEU A 161 3.00 1.30 -10.18
CA LEU A 161 3.78 0.35 -10.98
C LEU A 161 3.42 -1.08 -10.57
N GLY A 162 2.95 -1.89 -11.52
CA GLY A 162 2.57 -3.28 -11.26
C GLY A 162 1.17 -3.47 -10.67
N SER A 163 0.41 -2.41 -10.35
CA SER A 163 -0.93 -2.54 -9.77
C SER A 163 -1.92 -3.26 -10.68
N ALA A 164 -2.79 -4.07 -10.09
CA ALA A 164 -3.76 -4.86 -10.83
C ALA A 164 -5.14 -4.92 -10.16
N SER A 165 -6.18 -4.92 -10.98
CA SER A 165 -7.45 -5.53 -10.62
C SER A 165 -7.34 -7.04 -10.77
N ILE A 166 -7.97 -7.81 -9.88
CA ILE A 166 -7.95 -9.26 -9.89
C ILE A 166 -9.33 -9.79 -10.24
N THR A 167 -9.44 -10.48 -11.37
CA THR A 167 -10.64 -11.21 -11.76
C THR A 167 -10.51 -12.67 -11.32
N LEU A 168 -11.40 -13.12 -10.45
CA LEU A 168 -11.52 -14.52 -10.03
C LEU A 168 -12.71 -15.17 -10.73
N GLN A 169 -12.46 -16.25 -11.45
CA GLN A 169 -13.50 -17.13 -11.97
C GLN A 169 -13.52 -18.40 -11.11
N VAL A 170 -14.65 -18.63 -10.45
CA VAL A 170 -14.85 -19.75 -9.53
C VAL A 170 -15.92 -20.67 -10.07
N THR A 171 -15.60 -21.95 -10.24
CA THR A 171 -16.54 -23.00 -10.66
C THR A 171 -16.70 -24.01 -9.55
N GLU A 172 -17.90 -24.03 -8.95
CA GLU A 172 -18.28 -24.94 -7.87
C GLU A 172 -19.63 -25.60 -8.20
N ASN A 173 -19.75 -26.90 -7.95
CA ASN A 173 -21.01 -27.66 -8.12
C ASN A 173 -21.65 -27.51 -9.52
N GLY A 174 -20.83 -27.28 -10.55
CA GLY A 174 -21.28 -27.10 -11.93
C GLY A 174 -21.75 -25.68 -12.28
N GLU A 175 -21.70 -24.74 -11.33
CA GLU A 175 -21.96 -23.33 -11.56
C GLU A 175 -20.67 -22.54 -11.60
N SER A 176 -20.57 -21.58 -12.53
CA SER A 176 -19.43 -20.67 -12.64
C SER A 176 -19.86 -19.25 -12.32
N GLN A 177 -19.09 -18.54 -11.53
CA GLN A 177 -19.31 -17.15 -11.17
C GLN A 177 -18.00 -16.37 -11.19
N THR A 178 -18.08 -15.08 -11.49
CA THR A 178 -16.93 -14.19 -11.59
C THR A 178 -17.03 -13.07 -10.55
N ILE A 179 -15.99 -12.93 -9.75
CA ILE A 179 -15.83 -11.79 -8.86
C ILE A 179 -14.57 -11.00 -9.24
N VAL A 180 -14.67 -9.67 -9.25
CA VAL A 180 -13.57 -8.75 -9.51
C VAL A 180 -13.24 -7.97 -8.25
N PHE A 181 -11.97 -7.96 -7.88
CA PHE A 181 -11.39 -7.05 -6.89
C PHE A 181 -10.71 -5.93 -7.64
N SER A 182 -11.14 -4.69 -7.44
CA SER A 182 -10.57 -3.55 -8.18
C SER A 182 -9.09 -3.31 -7.85
N GLY A 183 -8.65 -3.66 -6.63
CA GLY A 183 -7.51 -3.00 -6.03
C GLY A 183 -7.77 -1.50 -5.95
N ASP A 184 -6.73 -0.71 -5.93
CA ASP A 184 -6.83 0.74 -6.04
C ASP A 184 -6.85 1.15 -7.52
N ILE A 185 -7.85 1.92 -7.91
CA ILE A 185 -8.05 2.32 -9.31
C ILE A 185 -7.27 3.61 -9.57
N GLY A 186 -6.42 3.58 -10.57
CA GLY A 186 -5.57 4.71 -10.94
C GLY A 186 -6.34 5.89 -11.53
N ASN A 187 -5.78 7.07 -11.34
CA ASN A 187 -6.24 8.28 -12.02
C ASN A 187 -5.79 8.27 -13.49
N LEU A 188 -6.58 8.85 -14.38
CA LEU A 188 -6.24 8.92 -15.80
C LEU A 188 -5.05 9.85 -16.08
N ASN A 189 -4.25 9.53 -17.10
CA ASN A 189 -3.14 10.35 -17.60
C ASN A 189 -2.15 10.74 -16.48
N GLN A 190 -1.81 9.80 -15.62
CA GLN A 190 -0.65 9.92 -14.75
C GLN A 190 0.62 9.76 -15.60
N PRO A 191 1.71 10.48 -15.29
CA PRO A 191 2.96 10.29 -16.01
C PRO A 191 3.55 8.91 -15.72
N LEU A 192 4.30 8.36 -16.65
CA LEU A 192 5.04 7.10 -16.59
C LEU A 192 4.20 5.84 -16.74
N ILE A 193 3.09 5.71 -15.99
CA ILE A 193 2.30 4.47 -15.96
C ILE A 193 1.06 4.55 -16.85
N ARG A 194 0.59 3.38 -17.26
CA ARG A 194 -0.59 3.27 -18.14
C ARG A 194 -1.85 3.72 -17.42
N ASN A 195 -2.84 4.14 -18.22
CA ASN A 195 -4.19 4.35 -17.72
C ASN A 195 -4.84 3.02 -17.28
N PRO A 196 -5.78 3.06 -16.32
CA PRO A 196 -6.58 1.90 -15.95
C PRO A 196 -7.17 1.19 -17.16
N GLN A 197 -7.03 -0.12 -17.23
CA GLN A 197 -7.76 -0.95 -18.17
C GLN A 197 -9.15 -1.26 -17.61
N TYR A 198 -10.14 -1.30 -18.51
CA TYR A 198 -11.51 -1.53 -18.13
C TYR A 198 -11.89 -3.00 -18.30
N LEU A 199 -12.55 -3.55 -17.27
CA LEU A 199 -13.12 -4.88 -17.29
C LEU A 199 -14.57 -4.82 -17.76
N THR A 200 -15.04 -5.86 -18.43
CA THR A 200 -16.37 -5.84 -19.07
C THR A 200 -17.36 -6.83 -18.48
N LYS A 201 -16.91 -7.79 -17.66
CA LYS A 201 -17.78 -8.85 -17.11
C LYS A 201 -17.42 -9.17 -15.68
N ALA A 202 -18.42 -9.14 -14.81
CA ALA A 202 -18.36 -9.68 -13.46
C ALA A 202 -19.78 -9.95 -12.95
N ASP A 203 -19.95 -11.00 -12.13
CA ASP A 203 -21.18 -11.18 -11.36
C ASP A 203 -21.13 -10.28 -10.11
N PHE A 204 -19.98 -10.21 -9.47
CA PHE A 204 -19.72 -9.45 -8.25
C PHE A 204 -18.46 -8.59 -8.39
N VAL A 205 -18.46 -7.44 -7.72
CA VAL A 205 -17.30 -6.55 -7.69
C VAL A 205 -17.04 -6.12 -6.24
N VAL A 206 -15.80 -6.19 -5.80
CA VAL A 206 -15.29 -5.49 -4.61
C VAL A 206 -14.50 -4.31 -5.11
N MET A 207 -14.93 -3.09 -4.77
CA MET A 207 -14.45 -1.87 -5.39
C MET A 207 -14.01 -0.84 -4.35
N GLU A 208 -12.86 -0.18 -4.59
CA GLU A 208 -12.42 0.97 -3.79
C GLU A 208 -13.38 2.15 -3.88
N SER A 209 -13.29 3.04 -2.89
CA SER A 209 -14.09 4.27 -2.83
C SER A 209 -13.35 5.44 -2.19
N THR A 210 -12.03 5.49 -2.25
CA THR A 210 -11.18 6.51 -1.61
C THR A 210 -11.65 7.95 -1.89
N TYR A 211 -12.06 8.22 -3.11
CA TYR A 211 -12.64 9.52 -3.54
C TYR A 211 -14.07 9.38 -4.09
N GLY A 212 -14.85 8.45 -3.58
CA GLY A 212 -16.21 8.17 -4.05
C GLY A 212 -17.23 9.30 -3.88
N ASP A 213 -16.90 10.33 -3.12
CA ASP A 213 -17.76 11.49 -2.82
C ASP A 213 -17.39 12.78 -3.59
N ARG A 214 -16.22 12.85 -4.23
CA ARG A 214 -15.69 14.08 -4.82
C ARG A 214 -14.88 13.86 -6.09
N THR A 215 -14.68 14.95 -6.84
CA THR A 215 -13.81 14.99 -8.02
C THR A 215 -12.52 15.76 -7.73
N HIS A 216 -11.45 15.46 -8.47
CA HIS A 216 -10.17 16.18 -8.35
C HIS A 216 -10.20 17.56 -9.04
N GLY A 217 -11.25 17.86 -9.79
CA GLY A 217 -11.31 19.06 -10.63
C GLY A 217 -10.47 18.95 -11.91
N PRO A 218 -10.36 20.02 -12.69
CA PRO A 218 -9.55 20.02 -13.90
C PRO A 218 -8.07 19.89 -13.56
N LYS A 219 -7.36 19.02 -14.30
CA LYS A 219 -5.91 18.86 -14.13
C LYS A 219 -5.17 20.13 -14.52
N PRO A 220 -4.36 20.71 -13.62
CA PRO A 220 -3.49 21.82 -13.98
C PRO A 220 -2.33 21.34 -14.87
N ASP A 221 -1.65 22.28 -15.52
CA ASP A 221 -0.34 22.01 -16.13
C ASP A 221 0.71 21.93 -15.01
N TYR A 222 0.95 20.69 -14.53
CA TYR A 222 1.89 20.43 -13.43
C TYR A 222 3.30 20.90 -13.74
N VAL A 223 3.74 20.79 -15.00
CA VAL A 223 5.07 21.23 -15.42
C VAL A 223 5.17 22.76 -15.37
N ALA A 224 4.15 23.47 -15.83
CA ALA A 224 4.12 24.95 -15.75
C ALA A 224 4.06 25.43 -14.29
N GLU A 225 3.20 24.82 -13.46
CA GLU A 225 3.07 25.16 -12.04
C GLU A 225 4.39 24.92 -11.28
N LEU A 226 5.00 23.74 -11.46
CA LEU A 226 6.29 23.42 -10.86
C LEU A 226 7.39 24.37 -11.36
N THR A 227 7.43 24.70 -12.66
CA THR A 227 8.36 25.68 -13.23
C THR A 227 8.26 27.02 -12.51
N GLN A 228 7.03 27.53 -12.34
CA GLN A 228 6.83 28.80 -11.65
C GLN A 228 7.35 28.77 -10.19
N ILE A 229 7.03 27.69 -9.45
CA ILE A 229 7.47 27.54 -8.06
C ILE A 229 8.99 27.48 -7.95
N LEU A 230 9.65 26.73 -8.85
CA LEU A 230 11.10 26.62 -8.89
C LEU A 230 11.74 27.97 -9.21
N GLN A 231 11.26 28.67 -10.26
CA GLN A 231 11.79 29.98 -10.67
C GLN A 231 11.68 31.00 -9.53
N GLU A 232 10.47 31.17 -8.97
CA GLU A 232 10.22 32.12 -7.87
C GLU A 232 11.12 31.84 -6.65
N THR A 233 11.36 30.57 -6.33
CA THR A 233 12.15 30.16 -5.16
C THR A 233 13.66 30.37 -5.43
N PHE A 234 14.15 30.00 -6.60
CA PHE A 234 15.56 30.19 -6.94
C PHE A 234 15.94 31.67 -7.09
N ASP A 235 15.04 32.49 -7.62
CA ASP A 235 15.24 33.96 -7.70
C ASP A 235 15.37 34.62 -6.32
N ARG A 236 14.75 34.01 -5.28
CA ARG A 236 14.95 34.40 -3.88
C ARG A 236 16.20 33.80 -3.24
N GLY A 237 16.93 32.91 -3.94
CA GLY A 237 18.10 32.20 -3.42
C GLY A 237 17.77 31.04 -2.47
N GLY A 238 16.53 30.53 -2.48
CA GLY A 238 16.04 29.48 -1.61
C GLY A 238 16.06 28.08 -2.21
N ASN A 239 15.81 27.09 -1.38
CA ASN A 239 15.61 25.69 -1.76
C ASN A 239 14.13 25.37 -1.93
N VAL A 240 13.80 24.45 -2.86
CA VAL A 240 12.49 23.80 -2.92
C VAL A 240 12.60 22.42 -2.26
N VAL A 241 11.93 22.23 -1.14
CA VAL A 241 11.89 20.96 -0.40
C VAL A 241 10.56 20.28 -0.67
N ILE A 242 10.60 19.06 -1.20
CA ILE A 242 9.42 18.29 -1.61
C ILE A 242 9.29 17.05 -0.73
N PRO A 243 8.42 17.08 0.31
CA PRO A 243 8.01 15.87 1.01
C PRO A 243 7.29 14.93 0.03
N SER A 244 7.79 13.73 -0.17
CA SER A 244 7.25 12.82 -1.18
C SER A 244 7.21 11.38 -0.70
N PHE A 245 6.21 10.61 -1.13
CA PHE A 245 6.25 9.17 -1.00
C PHE A 245 7.39 8.62 -1.85
N ALA A 246 8.09 7.62 -1.31
CA ALA A 246 9.26 7.03 -1.95
C ALA A 246 8.92 6.30 -3.26
N VAL A 247 7.71 5.77 -3.35
CA VAL A 247 7.20 5.00 -4.49
C VAL A 247 6.07 5.76 -5.18
N GLY A 248 6.12 5.89 -6.49
CA GLY A 248 5.17 6.57 -7.35
C GLY A 248 5.40 8.08 -7.42
N ARG A 249 5.10 8.82 -6.37
CA ARG A 249 5.13 10.29 -6.37
C ARG A 249 6.53 10.87 -6.59
N THR A 250 7.57 10.28 -6.03
CA THR A 250 8.95 10.70 -6.30
C THR A 250 9.30 10.56 -7.78
N GLN A 251 8.92 9.46 -8.41
CA GLN A 251 9.18 9.21 -9.82
C GLN A 251 8.41 10.18 -10.74
N GLU A 252 7.16 10.51 -10.40
CA GLU A 252 6.42 11.55 -11.12
C GLU A 252 7.10 12.93 -11.03
N MET A 253 7.58 13.31 -9.85
CA MET A 253 8.32 14.58 -9.68
C MET A 253 9.61 14.59 -10.51
N LEU A 254 10.35 13.49 -10.55
CA LEU A 254 11.54 13.37 -11.39
C LEU A 254 11.18 13.50 -12.87
N TYR A 255 10.08 12.91 -13.31
CA TYR A 255 9.61 13.03 -14.70
C TYR A 255 9.29 14.49 -15.07
N PHE A 256 8.57 15.23 -14.24
CA PHE A 256 8.27 16.65 -14.48
C PHE A 256 9.53 17.51 -14.45
N ILE A 257 10.44 17.29 -13.51
CA ILE A 257 11.69 18.05 -13.44
C ILE A 257 12.59 17.78 -14.65
N ARG A 258 12.61 16.52 -15.17
CA ARG A 258 13.30 16.21 -16.42
C ARG A 258 12.79 17.08 -17.57
N GLN A 259 11.47 17.15 -17.77
CA GLN A 259 10.88 18.00 -18.82
C GLN A 259 11.27 19.47 -18.63
N ILE A 260 11.19 20.00 -17.42
CA ILE A 260 11.58 21.39 -17.12
C ILE A 260 13.04 21.66 -17.53
N LYS A 261 13.96 20.72 -17.23
CA LYS A 261 15.38 20.85 -17.56
C LYS A 261 15.66 20.71 -19.05
N GLU A 262 15.06 19.74 -19.73
CA GLU A 262 15.23 19.50 -21.16
C GLU A 262 14.69 20.66 -22.00
N GLU A 263 13.59 21.27 -21.57
CA GLU A 263 12.99 22.43 -22.24
C GLU A 263 13.56 23.77 -21.77
N HIS A 264 14.59 23.77 -20.89
CA HIS A 264 15.25 24.98 -20.35
C HIS A 264 14.24 26.03 -19.81
N ARG A 265 13.21 25.56 -19.07
CA ARG A 265 12.13 26.44 -18.60
C ARG A 265 12.51 27.34 -17.43
N ILE A 266 13.65 27.10 -16.74
CA ILE A 266 14.14 27.93 -15.63
C ILE A 266 15.23 28.87 -16.14
N HIS A 267 15.01 30.17 -16.00
CA HIS A 267 15.92 31.19 -16.49
C HIS A 267 16.91 31.63 -15.40
N GLY A 268 18.19 31.70 -15.76
CA GLY A 268 19.25 32.12 -14.84
C GLY A 268 19.73 31.05 -13.85
N HIS A 269 19.07 29.88 -13.82
CA HIS A 269 19.36 28.78 -12.91
C HIS A 269 19.39 27.41 -13.63
N ASP A 270 19.78 27.35 -14.89
CA ASP A 270 19.69 26.14 -15.75
C ASP A 270 20.31 24.89 -15.14
N ASN A 271 21.37 25.04 -14.35
CA ASN A 271 22.13 23.93 -13.76
C ASN A 271 21.74 23.63 -12.31
N PHE A 272 20.52 23.99 -11.86
CA PHE A 272 20.12 23.71 -10.49
C PHE A 272 20.23 22.22 -10.16
N PRO A 273 20.81 21.85 -8.99
CA PRO A 273 20.90 20.47 -8.57
C PRO A 273 19.56 19.97 -8.01
N VAL A 274 19.30 18.68 -8.19
CA VAL A 274 18.14 17.98 -7.67
C VAL A 274 18.62 16.77 -6.87
N PHE A 275 18.22 16.70 -5.62
CA PHE A 275 18.61 15.61 -4.72
C PHE A 275 17.40 14.73 -4.40
N VAL A 276 17.55 13.42 -4.57
CA VAL A 276 16.66 12.41 -3.99
C VAL A 276 17.33 11.87 -2.73
N ASP A 277 16.87 12.31 -1.58
CA ASP A 277 17.42 11.91 -0.28
C ASP A 277 16.49 10.93 0.43
N SER A 278 16.39 9.73 -0.14
CA SER A 278 15.64 8.59 0.38
C SER A 278 16.17 7.29 -0.23
N PRO A 279 16.80 6.40 0.55
CA PRO A 279 17.26 5.10 0.04
C PRO A 279 16.15 4.28 -0.60
N LEU A 280 14.95 4.28 -0.01
CA LEU A 280 13.78 3.59 -0.56
C LEU A 280 13.37 4.18 -1.92
N ALA A 281 13.37 5.52 -2.07
CA ALA A 281 13.06 6.17 -3.33
C ALA A 281 14.10 5.85 -4.43
N SER A 282 15.36 5.69 -4.07
CA SER A 282 16.43 5.27 -4.99
C SER A 282 16.21 3.86 -5.50
N LYS A 283 15.97 2.91 -4.59
CA LYS A 283 15.67 1.52 -4.93
C LYS A 283 14.42 1.43 -5.83
N SER A 284 13.33 2.14 -5.47
CA SER A 284 12.10 2.14 -6.25
C SER A 284 12.28 2.74 -7.64
N THR A 285 13.09 3.80 -7.78
CA THR A 285 13.40 4.39 -9.10
C THR A 285 14.11 3.38 -10.02
N THR A 286 14.96 2.52 -9.47
CA THR A 286 15.59 1.43 -10.22
C THR A 286 14.55 0.41 -10.67
N ILE A 287 13.63 0.00 -9.80
CA ILE A 287 12.53 -0.93 -10.12
C ILE A 287 11.63 -0.36 -11.22
N PHE A 288 11.28 0.93 -11.14
CA PHE A 288 10.52 1.60 -12.21
C PHE A 288 11.20 1.48 -13.57
N ARG A 289 12.52 1.68 -13.62
CA ARG A 289 13.31 1.57 -14.85
C ARG A 289 13.38 0.12 -15.37
N GLU A 290 13.41 -0.87 -14.51
CA GLU A 290 13.51 -2.28 -14.89
C GLU A 290 12.18 -2.85 -15.42
N ASN A 291 11.05 -2.35 -14.90
CA ASN A 291 9.70 -2.81 -15.26
C ASN A 291 8.99 -1.95 -16.33
N PHE A 292 9.74 -1.15 -17.09
CA PHE A 292 9.16 -0.20 -18.07
C PHE A 292 8.29 -0.87 -19.15
N SER A 293 8.67 -2.05 -19.61
CA SER A 293 8.02 -2.71 -20.75
C SER A 293 6.56 -3.10 -20.50
N GLU A 294 6.24 -3.49 -19.26
CA GLU A 294 4.90 -3.92 -18.88
C GLU A 294 4.06 -2.81 -18.25
N CYS A 295 4.68 -1.78 -17.65
CA CYS A 295 3.98 -0.81 -16.83
C CYS A 295 3.93 0.60 -17.41
N TYR A 296 4.92 1.00 -18.25
CA TYR A 296 4.99 2.38 -18.73
C TYR A 296 3.94 2.66 -19.81
N ASP A 297 3.50 3.93 -19.85
CA ASP A 297 2.66 4.45 -20.90
C ASP A 297 3.42 4.61 -22.24
N ALA A 298 2.69 4.97 -23.30
CA ALA A 298 3.27 5.09 -24.63
C ALA A 298 4.34 6.19 -24.72
N GLU A 299 4.19 7.29 -23.96
CA GLU A 299 5.13 8.41 -23.95
C GLU A 299 6.44 8.02 -23.29
N ALA A 300 6.38 7.43 -22.11
CA ALA A 300 7.56 6.95 -21.39
C ALA A 300 8.29 5.82 -22.15
N ILE A 301 7.54 4.88 -22.79
CA ILE A 301 8.13 3.86 -23.66
C ILE A 301 8.85 4.50 -24.86
N ALA A 302 8.27 5.54 -25.47
CA ALA A 302 8.93 6.23 -26.60
C ALA A 302 10.26 6.87 -26.21
N LEU A 303 10.37 7.41 -24.98
CA LEU A 303 11.64 7.94 -24.45
C LEU A 303 12.67 6.81 -24.28
N VAL A 304 12.29 5.71 -23.62
CA VAL A 304 13.19 4.56 -23.42
C VAL A 304 13.65 3.97 -24.76
N THR A 305 12.76 3.88 -25.75
CA THR A 305 13.08 3.37 -27.09
C THR A 305 14.11 4.25 -27.82
N LYS A 306 14.12 5.56 -27.54
CA LYS A 306 15.14 6.49 -28.06
C LYS A 306 16.49 6.42 -27.29
N GLY A 307 16.56 5.59 -26.24
CA GLY A 307 17.73 5.51 -25.37
C GLY A 307 17.77 6.57 -24.27
N GLU A 308 16.66 7.27 -24.04
CA GLU A 308 16.52 8.27 -22.99
C GLU A 308 15.97 7.62 -21.73
N ASN A 309 16.40 8.11 -20.54
CA ASN A 309 15.87 7.65 -19.28
C ASN A 309 14.84 8.67 -18.77
N PRO A 310 13.53 8.31 -18.66
CA PRO A 310 12.49 9.25 -18.23
C PRO A 310 12.65 9.74 -16.79
N LEU A 311 13.50 9.11 -15.98
CA LEU A 311 13.72 9.41 -14.56
C LEU A 311 15.14 9.94 -14.27
N ALA A 312 15.94 10.24 -15.30
CA ALA A 312 17.30 10.74 -15.13
C ALA A 312 17.55 11.98 -16.03
N PHE A 313 18.29 12.92 -15.49
CA PHE A 313 18.66 14.16 -16.18
C PHE A 313 19.94 14.75 -15.57
N PRO A 314 20.65 15.65 -16.26
CA PRO A 314 21.83 16.32 -15.72
C PRO A 314 21.55 17.08 -14.42
N GLY A 315 22.38 16.86 -13.38
CA GLY A 315 22.22 17.49 -12.07
C GLY A 315 21.34 16.73 -11.08
N LEU A 316 20.75 15.56 -11.47
CA LEU A 316 20.14 14.64 -10.51
C LEU A 316 21.22 13.94 -9.69
N GLN A 317 21.09 13.97 -8.38
CA GLN A 317 21.96 13.32 -7.41
C GLN A 317 21.13 12.48 -6.43
N ILE A 318 21.61 11.29 -6.16
CA ILE A 318 20.99 10.36 -5.23
C ILE A 318 21.86 10.29 -3.98
N SER A 319 21.24 10.53 -2.82
CA SER A 319 21.90 10.48 -1.52
C SER A 319 21.65 9.11 -0.87
N GLU A 320 22.68 8.33 -0.72
CA GLU A 320 22.60 7.00 -0.11
C GLU A 320 22.97 7.03 1.36
N THR A 321 24.02 7.78 1.72
CA THR A 321 24.57 7.81 3.07
C THR A 321 23.98 8.93 3.93
N LYS A 322 24.20 8.85 5.24
CA LYS A 322 23.84 9.92 6.17
C LYS A 322 24.71 11.16 5.95
N GLU A 323 25.94 10.96 5.61
CA GLU A 323 26.93 12.01 5.32
C GLU A 323 26.51 12.84 4.10
N ASP A 324 26.02 12.19 3.04
CA ASP A 324 25.46 12.86 1.86
C ASP A 324 24.24 13.72 2.25
N SER A 325 23.32 13.16 3.03
CA SER A 325 22.14 13.87 3.52
C SER A 325 22.48 15.11 4.34
N VAL A 326 23.52 15.05 5.17
CA VAL A 326 24.02 16.20 5.94
C VAL A 326 24.63 17.24 5.00
N ALA A 327 25.43 16.83 4.02
CA ALA A 327 26.07 17.73 3.06
C ALA A 327 25.05 18.55 2.24
N ILE A 328 23.91 17.97 1.87
CA ILE A 328 22.82 18.68 1.17
C ILE A 328 22.35 19.91 1.97
N ASN A 329 22.22 19.79 3.28
CA ASN A 329 21.76 20.87 4.15
C ASN A 329 22.84 21.94 4.44
N LEU A 330 24.11 21.61 4.26
CA LEU A 330 25.23 22.53 4.48
C LEU A 330 25.57 23.34 3.21
N ASP A 331 25.20 22.85 2.04
CA ASP A 331 25.40 23.56 0.78
C ASP A 331 24.36 24.67 0.58
N SER A 332 24.80 25.90 0.35
CA SER A 332 23.96 27.09 0.20
C SER A 332 23.41 27.28 -1.23
N THR A 333 23.85 26.49 -2.21
CA THR A 333 23.37 26.57 -3.59
C THR A 333 21.85 26.27 -3.64
N PRO A 334 21.02 27.12 -4.29
CA PRO A 334 19.61 26.83 -4.51
C PRO A 334 19.41 25.49 -5.22
N LYS A 335 18.52 24.64 -4.69
CA LYS A 335 18.36 23.25 -5.12
C LYS A 335 16.94 22.74 -4.88
N VAL A 336 16.62 21.63 -5.54
CA VAL A 336 15.45 20.81 -5.21
C VAL A 336 15.88 19.65 -4.31
N ILE A 337 15.12 19.39 -3.24
CA ILE A 337 15.34 18.27 -2.33
C ILE A 337 14.04 17.47 -2.26
N ILE A 338 14.05 16.25 -2.78
CA ILE A 338 12.94 15.30 -2.71
C ILE A 338 13.27 14.26 -1.65
N SER A 339 12.44 14.13 -0.61
CA SER A 339 12.74 13.22 0.50
C SER A 339 11.47 12.63 1.12
N ALA A 340 11.52 11.38 1.53
CA ALA A 340 10.46 10.69 2.28
C ALA A 340 10.54 11.01 3.79
N SER A 341 9.42 11.03 4.49
CA SER A 341 8.06 10.64 4.13
C SER A 341 7.24 11.81 3.56
N GLY A 342 6.22 11.46 2.76
CA GLY A 342 5.34 12.46 2.14
C GLY A 342 4.49 13.27 3.13
N MET A 343 4.24 12.76 4.35
CA MET A 343 3.47 13.42 5.41
C MET A 343 4.35 14.05 6.51
N CYS A 344 5.68 14.02 6.36
CA CYS A 344 6.67 14.63 7.25
C CYS A 344 6.78 14.02 8.65
N ASP A 345 6.16 12.90 8.95
CA ASP A 345 6.15 12.31 10.30
C ASP A 345 7.42 11.51 10.61
N ALA A 346 8.09 11.01 9.59
CA ALA A 346 9.30 10.19 9.70
C ALA A 346 10.31 10.53 8.59
N GLY A 347 11.46 9.89 8.61
CA GLY A 347 12.46 9.94 7.54
C GLY A 347 13.34 11.19 7.53
N ARG A 348 14.18 11.24 6.49
CA ARG A 348 15.18 12.29 6.30
C ARG A 348 14.56 13.66 6.02
N ILE A 349 13.35 13.71 5.48
CA ILE A 349 12.59 14.94 5.25
C ILE A 349 12.53 15.83 6.48
N ARG A 350 12.42 15.27 7.68
CA ARG A 350 12.35 16.04 8.94
C ARG A 350 13.63 16.84 9.20
N HIS A 351 14.79 16.33 8.78
CA HIS A 351 16.05 17.07 8.86
C HIS A 351 16.06 18.21 7.85
N HIS A 352 15.62 17.98 6.61
CA HIS A 352 15.51 19.04 5.61
C HIS A 352 14.52 20.12 6.03
N LEU A 353 13.38 19.76 6.61
CA LEU A 353 12.43 20.72 7.16
C LEU A 353 13.05 21.57 8.28
N LYS A 354 13.79 20.94 9.20
CA LYS A 354 14.50 21.67 10.27
C LYS A 354 15.46 22.74 9.72
N HIS A 355 16.13 22.47 8.61
CA HIS A 355 17.12 23.37 7.99
C HIS A 355 16.49 24.42 7.07
N ASN A 356 15.28 24.21 6.56
CA ASN A 356 14.68 25.07 5.53
C ASN A 356 13.41 25.82 5.97
N LEU A 357 12.65 25.34 6.97
CA LEU A 357 11.38 25.98 7.41
C LEU A 357 11.55 27.40 7.92
N TRP A 358 12.63 27.71 8.63
CA TRP A 358 12.89 29.03 9.21
C TRP A 358 13.41 30.05 8.20
N ARG A 359 13.74 29.60 6.96
CA ARG A 359 14.34 30.42 5.89
C ARG A 359 13.23 30.92 4.96
N GLY A 360 12.94 32.21 4.98
CA GLY A 360 11.88 32.84 4.18
C GLY A 360 12.07 32.76 2.66
N GLU A 361 13.30 32.58 2.18
CA GLU A 361 13.62 32.36 0.79
C GLU A 361 13.25 30.94 0.28
N CYS A 362 13.11 29.95 1.19
CA CYS A 362 12.82 28.57 0.82
C CYS A 362 11.33 28.34 0.58
N THR A 363 11.02 27.27 -0.15
CA THR A 363 9.66 26.77 -0.37
C THR A 363 9.57 25.31 0.05
N ILE A 364 8.53 24.97 0.84
CA ILE A 364 8.13 23.57 1.08
C ILE A 364 6.95 23.29 0.17
N LEU A 365 7.11 22.34 -0.73
CA LEU A 365 6.13 22.01 -1.76
C LEU A 365 5.48 20.65 -1.49
N PHE A 366 4.24 20.66 -1.04
CA PHE A 366 3.45 19.44 -0.88
C PHE A 366 2.86 18.96 -2.21
N VAL A 367 3.11 17.71 -2.53
CA VAL A 367 2.71 17.07 -3.80
C VAL A 367 1.76 15.88 -3.59
N GLY A 368 1.13 15.80 -2.42
CA GLY A 368 0.20 14.73 -2.06
C GLY A 368 -0.68 15.12 -0.89
N PHE A 369 -1.67 14.25 -0.62
CA PHE A 369 -2.59 14.41 0.51
C PHE A 369 -1.84 14.40 1.85
N GLN A 370 -2.34 15.20 2.79
CA GLN A 370 -1.82 15.28 4.15
C GLN A 370 -2.91 14.90 5.16
N SER A 371 -2.72 13.78 5.82
CA SER A 371 -3.69 13.25 6.79
C SER A 371 -3.80 14.13 8.04
N PRO A 372 -4.98 14.27 8.64
CA PRO A 372 -5.15 14.98 9.91
C PRO A 372 -4.22 14.45 11.00
N GLY A 373 -3.60 15.38 11.75
CA GLY A 373 -2.68 15.04 12.84
C GLY A 373 -1.23 14.83 12.43
N THR A 374 -0.89 14.91 11.13
CA THR A 374 0.49 14.84 10.64
C THR A 374 1.17 16.20 10.66
N LEU A 375 2.51 16.21 10.66
CA LEU A 375 3.29 17.44 10.56
C LEU A 375 3.02 18.18 9.24
N GLY A 376 2.92 17.43 8.11
CA GLY A 376 2.61 18.03 6.83
C GLY A 376 1.25 18.73 6.82
N ARG A 377 0.25 18.15 7.48
CA ARG A 377 -1.07 18.77 7.63
C ARG A 377 -1.02 20.07 8.42
N ALA A 378 -0.30 20.09 9.53
CA ALA A 378 -0.13 21.30 10.34
C ALA A 378 0.52 22.44 9.54
N LEU A 379 1.52 22.13 8.70
CA LEU A 379 2.18 23.10 7.82
C LEU A 379 1.22 23.66 6.76
N ILE A 380 0.40 22.83 6.12
CA ILE A 380 -0.59 23.27 5.12
C ILE A 380 -1.69 24.14 5.77
N GLU A 381 -2.06 23.83 7.01
CA GLU A 381 -3.05 24.61 7.76
C GLU A 381 -2.50 25.95 8.30
N GLY A 382 -1.23 26.25 8.06
CA GLY A 382 -0.62 27.54 8.37
C GLY A 382 -0.05 27.63 9.78
N ALA A 383 0.53 26.56 10.30
CA ALA A 383 1.25 26.60 11.57
C ALA A 383 2.41 27.61 11.50
N ASP A 384 2.49 28.54 12.43
CA ASP A 384 3.56 29.56 12.54
C ASP A 384 4.88 28.95 13.06
N GLU A 385 4.78 27.86 13.82
CA GLU A 385 5.90 27.10 14.35
C GLU A 385 5.58 25.61 14.46
N VAL A 386 6.61 24.77 14.36
CA VAL A 386 6.49 23.31 14.52
C VAL A 386 7.59 22.75 15.41
N ARG A 387 7.37 21.57 15.97
CA ARG A 387 8.35 20.90 16.82
C ARG A 387 9.07 19.78 16.07
N LEU A 388 10.37 19.95 15.85
CA LEU A 388 11.24 18.97 15.17
C LEU A 388 12.40 18.59 16.08
N PHE A 389 12.56 17.28 16.34
CA PHE A 389 13.62 16.73 17.20
C PHE A 389 13.72 17.39 18.58
N GLY A 390 12.59 17.83 19.14
CA GLY A 390 12.53 18.49 20.45
C GLY A 390 12.75 20.01 20.42
N GLU A 391 13.11 20.57 19.27
CA GLU A 391 13.31 22.01 19.06
C GLU A 391 12.07 22.64 18.40
N THR A 392 11.74 23.88 18.77
CA THR A 392 10.73 24.67 18.08
C THR A 392 11.38 25.36 16.88
N VAL A 393 10.80 25.18 15.70
CA VAL A 393 11.26 25.77 14.43
C VAL A 393 10.17 26.68 13.89
N GLN A 394 10.49 27.95 13.64
CA GLN A 394 9.58 28.91 13.02
C GLN A 394 9.32 28.56 11.56
N VAL A 395 8.10 28.79 11.07
CA VAL A 395 7.70 28.55 9.68
C VAL A 395 7.71 29.88 8.93
N ASN A 396 8.87 30.25 8.40
CA ASN A 396 9.05 31.43 7.55
C ASN A 396 9.07 31.08 6.06
N ALA A 397 9.38 29.82 5.72
CA ALA A 397 9.37 29.32 4.35
C ALA A 397 7.97 29.39 3.72
N GLN A 398 7.91 29.57 2.42
CA GLN A 398 6.63 29.49 1.70
C GLN A 398 6.12 28.06 1.71
N ILE A 399 4.88 27.87 2.17
CA ILE A 399 4.18 26.58 2.08
C ILE A 399 3.32 26.59 0.82
N ARG A 400 3.60 25.68 -0.11
CA ARG A 400 2.88 25.56 -1.40
C ARG A 400 2.36 24.14 -1.54
N GLN A 401 1.28 23.98 -2.28
CA GLN A 401 0.67 22.68 -2.55
C GLN A 401 0.31 22.60 -4.03
N MET A 402 0.77 21.56 -4.71
CA MET A 402 0.26 21.18 -6.04
C MET A 402 -0.98 20.29 -5.85
N SER A 403 -2.12 20.79 -6.27
CA SER A 403 -3.40 20.08 -6.15
C SER A 403 -3.63 19.13 -7.33
N GLY A 404 -4.48 18.12 -7.12
CA GLY A 404 -4.88 17.18 -8.18
C GLY A 404 -3.90 16.06 -8.48
N LEU A 405 -2.74 16.03 -7.85
CA LEU A 405 -1.80 14.90 -7.93
C LEU A 405 -2.28 13.77 -7.00
N SER A 406 -3.21 12.96 -7.46
CA SER A 406 -3.68 11.76 -6.78
C SER A 406 -3.40 10.51 -7.59
N GLY A 407 -2.92 9.45 -6.94
CA GLY A 407 -2.78 8.13 -7.56
C GLY A 407 -4.13 7.45 -7.80
N HIS A 408 -5.16 7.76 -7.00
CA HIS A 408 -6.49 7.18 -7.12
C HIS A 408 -7.38 7.94 -8.10
N ALA A 409 -8.27 7.20 -8.75
CA ALA A 409 -9.38 7.77 -9.47
C ALA A 409 -10.29 8.58 -8.53
N ASP A 410 -10.85 9.66 -9.06
CA ASP A 410 -11.91 10.39 -8.39
C ASP A 410 -13.29 9.71 -8.62
N ARG A 411 -14.35 10.28 -8.05
CA ARG A 411 -15.72 9.75 -8.18
C ARG A 411 -16.09 9.47 -9.66
N ASP A 412 -15.77 10.38 -10.56
CA ASP A 412 -16.17 10.25 -11.96
C ASP A 412 -15.32 9.18 -12.67
N GLY A 413 -14.04 9.02 -12.29
CA GLY A 413 -13.18 7.93 -12.72
C GLY A 413 -13.67 6.56 -12.21
N LEU A 414 -14.02 6.47 -10.92
CA LEU A 414 -14.60 5.27 -10.32
C LEU A 414 -15.93 4.87 -11.01
N LEU A 415 -16.82 5.83 -11.23
CA LEU A 415 -18.08 5.59 -11.97
C LEU A 415 -17.82 5.18 -13.42
N THR A 416 -16.83 5.77 -14.07
CA THR A 416 -16.44 5.37 -15.42
C THR A 416 -15.97 3.93 -15.45
N TRP A 417 -15.15 3.51 -14.49
CA TRP A 417 -14.61 2.15 -14.41
C TRP A 417 -15.73 1.11 -14.23
N ILE A 418 -16.66 1.32 -13.30
CA ILE A 418 -17.74 0.36 -13.03
C ILE A 418 -18.80 0.31 -14.15
N ARG A 419 -19.01 1.40 -14.90
CA ARG A 419 -19.96 1.46 -16.02
C ARG A 419 -19.51 0.68 -17.25
N HIS A 420 -18.25 0.23 -17.33
CA HIS A 420 -17.77 -0.61 -18.42
C HIS A 420 -18.22 -2.08 -18.30
N PHE A 421 -18.74 -2.48 -17.16
CA PHE A 421 -19.31 -3.83 -17.02
C PHE A 421 -20.66 -3.94 -17.74
N ASP A 422 -20.73 -4.86 -18.74
CA ASP A 422 -21.94 -5.19 -19.47
C ASP A 422 -22.08 -6.71 -19.63
N PRO A 423 -23.09 -7.34 -19.01
CA PRO A 423 -24.13 -6.72 -18.17
C PRO A 423 -23.57 -6.14 -16.85
N LYS A 424 -24.32 -5.20 -16.27
CA LYS A 424 -24.00 -4.64 -14.94
C LYS A 424 -23.79 -5.75 -13.91
N PRO A 425 -22.86 -5.58 -12.96
CA PRO A 425 -22.66 -6.53 -11.87
C PRO A 425 -23.96 -6.75 -11.08
N LYS A 426 -24.18 -7.97 -10.65
CA LYS A 426 -25.34 -8.34 -9.82
C LYS A 426 -25.27 -7.68 -8.44
N HIS A 427 -24.04 -7.47 -7.92
CA HIS A 427 -23.80 -6.75 -6.68
C HIS A 427 -22.39 -6.16 -6.63
N VAL A 428 -22.26 -4.97 -6.01
CA VAL A 428 -20.99 -4.29 -5.76
C VAL A 428 -20.80 -4.09 -4.26
N PHE A 429 -19.69 -4.58 -3.73
CA PHE A 429 -19.24 -4.30 -2.37
C PHE A 429 -18.28 -3.12 -2.41
N VAL A 430 -18.67 -2.01 -1.79
CA VAL A 430 -17.86 -0.79 -1.73
C VAL A 430 -16.93 -0.88 -0.53
N ASN A 431 -15.64 -0.92 -0.78
CA ASN A 431 -14.57 -1.08 0.21
C ASN A 431 -13.55 0.05 0.07
N HIS A 432 -12.49 0.06 0.87
CA HIS A 432 -11.35 0.97 0.76
C HIS A 432 -11.78 2.45 0.58
N GLY A 433 -12.41 2.99 1.61
CA GLY A 433 -12.91 4.37 1.67
C GLY A 433 -13.46 4.69 3.06
N GLU A 434 -13.37 5.96 3.45
CA GLU A 434 -13.92 6.41 4.73
C GLU A 434 -15.42 6.09 4.84
N ASP A 435 -15.90 5.87 6.06
CA ASP A 435 -17.26 5.39 6.38
C ASP A 435 -18.38 6.13 5.59
N LEU A 436 -18.37 7.47 5.67
CA LEU A 436 -19.38 8.29 4.98
C LEU A 436 -19.20 8.30 3.45
N VAL A 437 -17.96 8.19 2.98
CA VAL A 437 -17.63 8.17 1.54
C VAL A 437 -18.09 6.85 0.93
N ALA A 438 -17.80 5.72 1.58
CA ALA A 438 -18.21 4.40 1.14
C ALA A 438 -19.74 4.29 1.05
N ASP A 439 -20.47 4.78 2.08
CA ASP A 439 -21.93 4.83 2.07
C ASP A 439 -22.49 5.74 0.97
N HIS A 440 -21.86 6.90 0.74
CA HIS A 440 -22.28 7.81 -0.31
C HIS A 440 -22.12 7.16 -1.68
N PHE A 441 -20.98 6.52 -1.92
CA PHE A 441 -20.67 5.87 -3.20
C PHE A 441 -21.58 4.67 -3.46
N ALA A 442 -21.85 3.82 -2.44
CA ALA A 442 -22.81 2.72 -2.54
C ALA A 442 -24.22 3.19 -2.92
N ARG A 443 -24.68 4.30 -2.32
CA ARG A 443 -25.97 4.92 -2.70
C ARG A 443 -25.95 5.46 -4.12
N THR A 444 -24.85 6.05 -4.57
CA THR A 444 -24.67 6.55 -5.94
C THR A 444 -24.80 5.40 -6.94
N LEU A 445 -24.12 4.29 -6.72
CA LEU A 445 -24.21 3.09 -7.56
C LEU A 445 -25.62 2.52 -7.60
N THR A 446 -26.29 2.45 -6.44
CA THR A 446 -27.67 1.96 -6.34
C THR A 446 -28.65 2.85 -7.12
N ALA A 447 -28.47 4.17 -7.06
CA ALA A 447 -29.26 5.13 -7.85
C ALA A 447 -29.06 4.96 -9.37
N GLU A 448 -27.91 4.46 -9.80
CA GLU A 448 -27.62 4.10 -11.20
C GLU A 448 -28.15 2.69 -11.59
N GLY A 449 -28.82 2.01 -10.67
CA GLY A 449 -29.36 0.67 -10.90
C GLY A 449 -28.30 -0.43 -10.83
N ILE A 450 -27.24 -0.23 -10.06
CA ILE A 450 -26.22 -1.23 -9.70
C ILE A 450 -26.41 -1.53 -8.19
N PRO A 451 -26.89 -2.72 -7.80
CA PRO A 451 -27.01 -3.06 -6.37
C PRO A 451 -25.67 -2.95 -5.67
N ALA A 452 -25.59 -2.14 -4.62
CA ALA A 452 -24.33 -1.90 -3.91
C ALA A 452 -24.53 -1.67 -2.42
N GLU A 453 -23.55 -2.09 -1.62
CA GLU A 453 -23.47 -1.85 -0.19
C GLU A 453 -22.03 -1.66 0.28
N ALA A 454 -21.84 -0.97 1.40
CA ALA A 454 -20.56 -0.81 2.08
C ALA A 454 -20.53 -1.75 3.31
N PRO A 455 -19.77 -2.85 3.27
CA PRO A 455 -19.68 -3.80 4.37
C PRO A 455 -18.95 -3.22 5.58
N TYR A 456 -19.07 -3.88 6.74
CA TYR A 456 -18.23 -3.65 7.90
C TYR A 456 -17.18 -4.77 8.04
N ASN A 457 -16.07 -4.50 8.71
CA ASN A 457 -15.04 -5.49 9.01
C ASN A 457 -15.65 -6.68 9.78
N GLY A 458 -15.31 -7.90 9.34
CA GLY A 458 -15.88 -9.15 9.85
C GLY A 458 -17.20 -9.56 9.21
N ALA A 459 -17.76 -8.81 8.27
CA ALA A 459 -18.95 -9.23 7.52
C ALA A 459 -18.63 -10.44 6.65
N VAL A 460 -19.55 -11.40 6.60
CA VAL A 460 -19.44 -12.64 5.80
C VAL A 460 -20.64 -12.77 4.87
N TYR A 461 -20.34 -12.92 3.59
CA TYR A 461 -21.35 -13.09 2.54
C TYR A 461 -21.19 -14.46 1.87
N GLU A 462 -22.31 -15.08 1.52
CA GLU A 462 -22.35 -16.21 0.61
C GLU A 462 -22.82 -15.74 -0.76
N LEU A 463 -22.04 -16.10 -1.78
CA LEU A 463 -22.27 -15.72 -3.18
C LEU A 463 -22.59 -16.99 -3.97
N THR A 464 -23.83 -17.11 -4.45
CA THR A 464 -24.31 -18.29 -5.18
C THR A 464 -25.23 -17.90 -6.32
N GLY A 465 -24.97 -18.41 -7.54
CA GLY A 465 -25.88 -18.26 -8.70
C GLY A 465 -26.28 -16.81 -9.05
N GLY A 466 -25.55 -15.83 -8.53
CA GLY A 466 -25.85 -14.41 -8.65
C GLY A 466 -26.69 -13.82 -7.51
N ALA A 467 -26.97 -14.59 -6.47
CA ALA A 467 -27.56 -14.11 -5.23
C ALA A 467 -26.47 -13.81 -4.18
N VAL A 468 -26.75 -12.82 -3.34
CA VAL A 468 -25.91 -12.43 -2.19
C VAL A 468 -26.70 -12.69 -0.92
N ALA A 469 -26.14 -13.48 -0.01
CA ALA A 469 -26.71 -13.71 1.31
C ALA A 469 -25.73 -13.27 2.39
N LEU A 470 -26.12 -12.32 3.23
CA LEU A 470 -25.34 -11.93 4.41
C LEU A 470 -25.48 -13.02 5.48
N LEU A 471 -24.36 -13.73 5.75
CA LEU A 471 -24.31 -14.79 6.76
C LEU A 471 -23.97 -14.25 8.15
N ARG A 472 -23.13 -13.23 8.21
CA ARG A 472 -22.70 -12.58 9.46
C ARG A 472 -22.53 -11.09 9.26
N GLN A 473 -23.17 -10.31 10.13
CA GLN A 473 -22.94 -8.87 10.19
C GLN A 473 -21.52 -8.57 10.67
N GLY A 474 -20.88 -7.56 10.07
CA GLY A 474 -19.60 -7.07 10.53
C GLY A 474 -19.70 -6.20 11.78
N THR A 475 -18.56 -5.78 12.29
CA THR A 475 -18.45 -4.93 13.49
C THR A 475 -18.82 -3.49 13.17
N MET A 476 -19.89 -2.99 13.80
CA MET A 476 -20.38 -1.61 13.63
C MET A 476 -19.89 -0.65 14.74
N VAL A 477 -19.04 -1.12 15.65
CA VAL A 477 -18.58 -0.33 16.80
C VAL A 477 -17.25 0.35 16.49
N PRO A 478 -17.17 1.68 16.51
CA PRO A 478 -15.91 2.41 16.33
C PRO A 478 -14.88 2.05 17.41
N MET A 479 -13.61 2.03 17.05
CA MET A 479 -12.47 1.68 17.90
C MET A 479 -12.45 2.44 19.24
N ALA A 480 -12.81 3.72 19.27
CA ALA A 480 -12.91 4.52 20.48
C ALA A 480 -13.88 3.99 21.55
N LYS A 481 -14.85 3.14 21.16
CA LYS A 481 -15.79 2.48 22.07
C LYS A 481 -15.43 1.00 22.35
N ALA A 482 -14.59 0.42 21.52
CA ALA A 482 -14.10 -0.96 21.68
C ALA A 482 -13.00 -1.11 22.76
N SER A 483 -12.46 0.00 23.27
CA SER A 483 -11.35 0.02 24.24
C SER A 483 -11.75 -0.27 25.71
N GLN A 484 -12.96 -0.76 25.97
CA GLN A 484 -13.22 -1.49 27.22
C GLN A 484 -12.93 -2.98 26.98
N PRO A 485 -11.90 -3.56 27.61
CA PRO A 485 -11.65 -4.97 27.45
C PRO A 485 -12.81 -5.75 28.08
N ALA A 486 -13.59 -6.46 27.26
CA ALA A 486 -14.23 -7.64 27.75
C ALA A 486 -13.09 -8.53 28.29
N ASP A 487 -13.25 -9.04 29.51
CA ASP A 487 -12.33 -9.97 30.21
C ASP A 487 -12.07 -11.24 29.38
N LYS A 488 -11.37 -11.10 28.23
CA LYS A 488 -10.66 -12.22 27.62
C LYS A 488 -9.33 -12.34 28.35
N PRO A 489 -8.97 -13.49 28.89
CA PRO A 489 -7.64 -13.70 29.45
C PRO A 489 -6.65 -13.31 28.36
N ARG A 490 -5.83 -12.30 28.61
CA ARG A 490 -4.77 -11.84 27.69
C ARG A 490 -3.78 -12.98 27.53
N THR A 491 -3.92 -13.76 26.46
CA THR A 491 -2.87 -14.67 26.03
C THR A 491 -1.68 -13.82 25.57
N SER A 492 -0.46 -14.19 26.00
CA SER A 492 0.71 -13.46 25.54
C SER A 492 0.89 -13.68 24.02
N PRO A 493 1.42 -12.70 23.25
CA PRO A 493 1.71 -12.89 21.83
C PRO A 493 2.55 -14.13 21.53
N ALA A 494 3.46 -14.49 22.46
CA ALA A 494 4.25 -15.70 22.38
C ALA A 494 3.40 -16.98 22.48
N PHE A 495 2.38 -16.98 23.34
CA PHE A 495 1.45 -18.11 23.45
C PHE A 495 0.55 -18.25 22.22
N GLU A 496 0.06 -17.16 21.67
CA GLU A 496 -0.74 -17.18 20.42
C GLU A 496 0.11 -17.68 19.26
N ARG A 497 1.37 -17.24 19.16
CA ARG A 497 2.31 -17.77 18.17
C ARG A 497 2.54 -19.28 18.34
N LEU A 498 2.70 -19.75 19.58
CA LEU A 498 2.84 -21.18 19.86
C LEU A 498 1.58 -21.96 19.44
N LEU A 499 0.40 -21.43 19.75
CA LEU A 499 -0.88 -22.05 19.35
C LEU A 499 -1.03 -22.12 17.84
N ASN A 500 -0.65 -21.06 17.12
CA ASN A 500 -0.67 -21.02 15.65
C ASN A 500 0.33 -22.03 15.04
N MET A 501 1.51 -22.21 15.65
CA MET A 501 2.46 -23.25 15.22
C MET A 501 1.91 -24.66 15.47
N GLY A 502 1.16 -24.88 16.57
CA GLY A 502 0.47 -26.13 16.81
C GLY A 502 -0.61 -26.43 15.73
N LYS A 503 -1.43 -25.44 15.37
CA LYS A 503 -2.43 -25.59 14.30
C LYS A 503 -1.76 -25.89 12.95
N ARG A 504 -0.67 -25.19 12.62
CA ARG A 504 0.14 -25.48 11.41
C ARG A 504 0.67 -26.91 11.41
N LEU A 505 1.14 -27.41 12.57
CA LEU A 505 1.61 -28.78 12.68
C LEU A 505 0.52 -29.79 12.30
N LEU A 506 -0.74 -29.55 12.70
CA LEU A 506 -1.89 -30.38 12.32
C LEU A 506 -2.11 -30.38 10.79
N VAL A 507 -2.00 -29.21 10.13
CA VAL A 507 -2.09 -29.12 8.66
C VAL A 507 -0.97 -29.92 7.99
N VAL A 508 0.27 -29.82 8.49
CA VAL A 508 1.40 -30.60 7.96
C VAL A 508 1.20 -32.11 8.15
N ILE A 509 0.62 -32.53 9.28
CA ILE A 509 0.27 -33.95 9.51
C ILE A 509 -0.74 -34.43 8.48
N GLU A 510 -1.77 -33.63 8.21
CA GLU A 510 -2.80 -33.99 7.23
C GLU A 510 -2.25 -34.07 5.80
N HIS A 511 -1.41 -33.15 5.39
CA HIS A 511 -0.72 -33.22 4.08
C HIS A 511 0.14 -34.47 3.90
N ASN A 512 0.59 -35.07 5.00
CA ASN A 512 1.38 -36.30 4.98
C ASN A 512 0.54 -37.57 5.12
N ARG A 513 -0.79 -37.52 5.07
CA ARG A 513 -1.72 -38.65 5.27
C ARG A 513 -1.42 -39.88 4.40
N GLY A 514 -0.90 -39.71 3.20
CA GLY A 514 -0.51 -40.78 2.26
C GLY A 514 0.99 -41.09 2.25
N GLY A 515 1.77 -40.55 3.18
CA GLY A 515 3.22 -40.73 3.23
C GLY A 515 3.68 -42.14 3.60
N ALA A 516 4.95 -42.47 3.32
CA ALA A 516 5.52 -43.76 3.64
C ALA A 516 5.55 -44.02 5.16
N ASN A 517 5.14 -45.20 5.61
CA ASN A 517 5.02 -45.54 7.03
C ASN A 517 6.29 -45.24 7.84
N LYS A 518 7.47 -45.40 7.24
CA LYS A 518 8.76 -45.12 7.90
C LYS A 518 8.94 -43.64 8.19
N ASP A 519 8.53 -42.76 7.26
CA ASP A 519 8.65 -41.32 7.39
C ASP A 519 7.59 -40.78 8.36
N LEU A 520 6.36 -41.32 8.31
CA LEU A 520 5.31 -41.00 9.26
C LEU A 520 5.70 -41.40 10.69
N ALA A 521 6.31 -42.59 10.89
CA ALA A 521 6.78 -43.00 12.21
C ALA A 521 7.91 -42.11 12.74
N ARG A 522 8.83 -41.69 11.86
CA ARG A 522 9.90 -40.76 12.23
C ARG A 522 9.33 -39.38 12.61
N PHE A 523 8.38 -38.87 11.85
CA PHE A 523 7.71 -37.60 12.13
C PHE A 523 6.94 -37.65 13.47
N ALA A 524 6.17 -38.72 13.70
CA ALA A 524 5.48 -38.94 14.97
C ALA A 524 6.44 -38.96 16.17
N SER A 525 7.61 -39.61 16.04
CA SER A 525 8.62 -39.64 17.09
C SER A 525 9.23 -38.26 17.38
N GLN A 526 9.39 -37.42 16.37
CA GLN A 526 9.84 -36.03 16.53
C GLN A 526 8.83 -35.19 17.30
N ILE A 527 7.53 -35.32 16.98
CA ILE A 527 6.44 -34.63 17.69
C ILE A 527 6.40 -35.11 19.15
N ALA A 528 6.44 -36.43 19.41
CA ALA A 528 6.45 -36.99 20.74
C ALA A 528 7.61 -36.43 21.57
N SER A 529 8.83 -36.44 21.04
CA SER A 529 10.01 -35.87 21.71
C SER A 529 9.87 -34.38 22.02
N LEU A 530 9.18 -33.61 21.16
CA LEU A 530 8.88 -32.19 21.40
C LEU A 530 7.87 -32.04 22.53
N CYS A 531 6.81 -32.84 22.55
CA CYS A 531 5.80 -32.85 23.61
C CYS A 531 6.45 -33.21 24.98
N ASP A 532 7.19 -34.31 25.04
CA ASP A 532 7.88 -34.76 26.25
C ASP A 532 8.84 -33.70 26.83
N LYS A 533 9.47 -32.90 25.99
CA LYS A 533 10.38 -31.83 26.40
C LYS A 533 9.63 -30.65 27.04
N TRP A 534 8.41 -30.37 26.64
CA TRP A 534 7.69 -29.17 27.05
C TRP A 534 6.44 -29.45 27.92
N ASP A 535 6.04 -30.70 28.08
CA ASP A 535 4.99 -31.12 29.00
C ASP A 535 5.55 -31.04 30.44
N ARG A 536 5.18 -29.98 31.16
CA ARG A 536 5.65 -29.66 32.52
C ARG A 536 4.57 -29.85 33.56
#